data_160d28f740dd5fbe5feed472f7863561
#
_entry.id   160d28f740dd5fbe5feed472f7863561
#
_cell.length_a   1.000
_cell.length_b   1.000
_cell.length_c   1.000
_cell.angle_alpha   90.00
_cell.angle_beta   90.00
_cell.angle_gamma   90.00
#
_symmetry.space_group_name_H-M   'P 1'
#
loop_
_entity.id
_entity.type
_entity.pdbx_description
1 polymer ?
#
loop_
_entity_poly.entity_id
_entity_poly.type
_entity_poly.pdbx_seq_one_letter_code
_entity_poly.pdbx_strand_id
1 'polypeptide(L)'
;MRQRTLANGLQVVSLATNGGTVSVQVWYRVGGKDDPAGRSGFAHLFEHLMFKRTKHMPDEMFDRLTEDVGGQNNAFTAQDMTVYQDEVPSNHLERILWAEAERMVHLQVDQASFESERKVVVEELRERVLADPYGRLFNALPELCFERHPYKRPVIGSEADLNAATLDDVRRFHATYYRPDNAVLIVVGDFDPAQLDGWIDRYFGPVKAPAGPIPRVTEREPARTQDARQE
;
A
#
# COMPACT_ATOMS: atom_id res chain seq x y z
N MET A 1 -1.99 7.83 23.73
CA MET A 1 -1.60 6.88 22.67
C MET A 1 -1.47 5.50 23.28
N ARG A 2 -2.07 4.49 22.65
CA ARG A 2 -2.02 3.06 23.04
C ARG A 2 -1.36 2.27 21.92
N GLN A 3 -0.65 1.20 22.27
CA GLN A 3 -0.04 0.29 21.31
C GLN A 3 -0.22 -1.14 21.79
N ARG A 4 -0.58 -2.04 20.88
CA ARG A 4 -0.63 -3.49 21.13
C ARG A 4 -0.28 -4.27 19.87
N THR A 5 0.07 -5.54 20.04
CA THR A 5 0.30 -6.46 18.92
C THR A 5 -0.65 -7.64 19.06
N LEU A 6 -1.36 -7.97 17.99
CA LEU A 6 -2.24 -9.13 17.93
C LEU A 6 -1.43 -10.44 17.85
N ALA A 7 -2.07 -11.56 18.17
CA ALA A 7 -1.42 -12.89 18.10
C ALA A 7 -0.90 -13.22 16.68
N ASN A 8 -1.50 -12.67 15.63
CA ASN A 8 -1.10 -12.83 14.24
C ASN A 8 0.03 -11.86 13.79
N GLY A 9 0.56 -11.05 14.70
CA GLY A 9 1.66 -10.11 14.44
C GLY A 9 1.25 -8.71 14.01
N LEU A 10 -0.04 -8.43 13.77
CA LEU A 10 -0.49 -7.08 13.44
C LEU A 10 -0.20 -6.12 14.59
N GLN A 11 0.53 -5.05 14.29
CA GLN A 11 0.76 -3.97 15.22
C GLN A 11 -0.40 -2.97 15.14
N VAL A 12 -0.92 -2.56 16.27
CA VAL A 12 -2.02 -1.58 16.37
C VAL A 12 -1.55 -0.41 17.20
N VAL A 13 -1.71 0.79 16.66
CA VAL A 13 -1.47 2.07 17.36
C VAL A 13 -2.76 2.85 17.36
N SER A 14 -3.21 3.35 18.51
CA SER A 14 -4.42 4.14 18.60
C SER A 14 -4.28 5.36 19.48
N LEU A 15 -4.97 6.44 19.10
CA LEU A 15 -5.04 7.68 19.86
C LEU A 15 -6.48 8.21 19.82
N ALA A 16 -7.21 8.04 20.92
CA ALA A 16 -8.53 8.61 21.05
C ALA A 16 -8.43 10.12 21.25
N THR A 17 -9.22 10.86 20.50
CA THR A 17 -9.41 12.30 20.58
C THR A 17 -10.90 12.62 20.54
N ASN A 18 -11.27 13.88 20.56
CA ASN A 18 -12.66 14.33 20.34
C ASN A 18 -12.73 15.07 19.01
N GLY A 19 -13.86 15.03 18.34
CA GLY A 19 -14.02 15.79 17.07
C GLY A 19 -14.99 15.19 16.06
N GLY A 20 -15.59 14.04 16.38
CA GLY A 20 -16.62 13.41 15.55
C GLY A 20 -16.10 12.75 14.28
N THR A 21 -14.80 12.73 14.05
CA THR A 21 -14.15 12.09 12.90
C THR A 21 -13.07 11.12 13.36
N VAL A 22 -12.73 10.17 12.48
CA VAL A 22 -11.66 9.20 12.72
C VAL A 22 -10.86 8.98 11.43
N SER A 23 -9.54 8.90 11.58
CA SER A 23 -8.62 8.44 10.55
C SER A 23 -8.19 7.01 10.86
N VAL A 24 -8.31 6.15 9.86
CA VAL A 24 -7.83 4.77 9.88
C VAL A 24 -6.73 4.64 8.83
N GLN A 25 -5.58 4.10 9.22
CA GLN A 25 -4.49 3.89 8.28
C GLN A 25 -3.94 2.47 8.42
N VAL A 26 -3.67 1.83 7.28
CA VAL A 26 -2.95 0.55 7.24
C VAL A 26 -1.65 0.75 6.48
N TRP A 27 -0.55 0.56 7.19
CA TRP A 27 0.82 0.72 6.70
C TRP A 27 1.43 -0.64 6.45
N TYR A 28 1.64 -1.01 5.19
CA TYR A 28 2.37 -2.22 4.83
C TYR A 28 3.85 -1.91 4.63
N ARG A 29 4.72 -2.75 5.21
CA ARG A 29 6.18 -2.63 5.09
C ARG A 29 6.65 -3.25 3.77
N VAL A 30 6.19 -2.69 2.67
CA VAL A 30 6.50 -3.05 1.29
C VAL A 30 6.35 -1.81 0.42
N GLY A 31 7.28 -1.58 -0.48
CA GLY A 31 7.27 -0.43 -1.39
C GLY A 31 8.14 -0.67 -2.62
N GLY A 32 8.50 0.39 -3.34
CA GLY A 32 9.22 0.30 -4.60
C GLY A 32 10.55 -0.47 -4.53
N LYS A 33 11.24 -0.45 -3.37
CA LYS A 33 12.46 -1.24 -3.20
C LYS A 33 12.24 -2.75 -3.25
N ASP A 34 11.03 -3.19 -2.90
CA ASP A 34 10.66 -4.62 -2.82
C ASP A 34 10.11 -5.14 -4.15
N ASP A 35 10.05 -4.31 -5.19
CA ASP A 35 9.62 -4.71 -6.52
C ASP A 35 10.47 -5.89 -7.03
N PRO A 36 9.86 -6.92 -7.62
CA PRO A 36 10.60 -8.02 -8.21
C PRO A 36 11.53 -7.53 -9.32
N ALA A 37 12.62 -8.25 -9.58
CA ALA A 37 13.54 -7.93 -10.66
C ALA A 37 12.81 -7.86 -12.01
N GLY A 38 13.00 -6.79 -12.78
CA GLY A 38 12.31 -6.54 -14.06
C GLY A 38 10.81 -6.26 -13.90
N ARG A 39 10.41 -5.73 -12.76
CA ARG A 39 9.03 -5.35 -12.42
C ARG A 39 8.99 -4.03 -11.63
N SER A 40 9.83 -3.06 -11.98
CA SER A 40 9.79 -1.75 -11.32
C SER A 40 8.43 -1.08 -11.51
N GLY A 41 7.92 -0.41 -10.47
CA GLY A 41 6.57 0.14 -10.41
C GLY A 41 5.49 -0.85 -9.96
N PHE A 42 5.89 -2.08 -9.58
CA PHE A 42 4.92 -3.11 -9.24
C PHE A 42 4.21 -2.84 -7.91
N ALA A 43 4.92 -2.35 -6.90
CA ALA A 43 4.31 -1.96 -5.62
C ALA A 43 3.27 -0.84 -5.80
N HIS A 44 3.53 0.13 -6.68
CA HIS A 44 2.59 1.19 -7.02
C HIS A 44 1.39 0.66 -7.81
N LEU A 45 1.61 -0.18 -8.82
CA LEU A 45 0.51 -0.87 -9.51
C LEU A 45 -0.34 -1.68 -8.53
N PHE A 46 0.29 -2.31 -7.54
CA PHE A 46 -0.43 -3.08 -6.53
C PHE A 46 -1.27 -2.18 -5.60
N GLU A 47 -0.81 -0.97 -5.30
CA GLU A 47 -1.61 0.04 -4.58
C GLU A 47 -2.96 0.27 -5.28
N HIS A 48 -2.95 0.51 -6.60
CA HIS A 48 -4.17 0.67 -7.40
C HIS A 48 -5.07 -0.57 -7.33
N LEU A 49 -4.49 -1.76 -7.43
CA LEU A 49 -5.24 -3.02 -7.39
C LEU A 49 -5.95 -3.26 -6.06
N MET A 50 -5.47 -2.70 -4.97
CA MET A 50 -6.08 -2.83 -3.64
C MET A 50 -7.42 -2.08 -3.51
N PHE A 51 -7.76 -1.19 -4.44
CA PHE A 51 -9.08 -0.54 -4.51
C PHE A 51 -10.10 -1.34 -5.33
N LYS A 52 -9.68 -2.47 -5.89
CA LYS A 52 -10.58 -3.34 -6.64
C LYS A 52 -11.40 -4.23 -5.71
N ARG A 53 -12.29 -4.99 -6.31
CA ARG A 53 -13.21 -5.86 -5.58
C ARG A 53 -12.51 -6.85 -4.66
N THR A 54 -13.22 -7.20 -3.62
CA THR A 54 -12.89 -8.33 -2.76
C THR A 54 -13.94 -9.42 -2.89
N LYS A 55 -13.83 -10.46 -2.09
CA LYS A 55 -14.85 -11.51 -2.05
C LYS A 55 -16.24 -10.98 -1.66
N HIS A 56 -16.30 -9.96 -0.79
CA HIS A 56 -17.54 -9.45 -0.23
C HIS A 56 -17.84 -7.98 -0.58
N MET A 57 -16.92 -7.32 -1.26
CA MET A 57 -17.09 -5.96 -1.77
C MET A 57 -16.95 -5.95 -3.30
N PRO A 58 -17.97 -5.52 -4.05
CA PRO A 58 -17.85 -5.27 -5.48
C PRO A 58 -16.91 -4.08 -5.77
N ASP A 59 -16.53 -3.90 -7.02
CA ASP A 59 -15.74 -2.75 -7.46
C ASP A 59 -16.40 -1.44 -7.02
N GLU A 60 -15.59 -0.42 -6.73
CA GLU A 60 -16.01 0.93 -6.25
C GLU A 60 -16.69 0.94 -4.86
N MET A 61 -16.92 -0.21 -4.25
CA MET A 61 -17.57 -0.24 -2.93
C MET A 61 -16.70 0.41 -1.85
N PHE A 62 -15.38 0.27 -1.95
CA PHE A 62 -14.47 0.85 -0.96
C PHE A 62 -14.59 2.39 -0.94
N ASP A 63 -14.58 3.02 -2.12
CA ASP A 63 -14.76 4.47 -2.26
C ASP A 63 -16.13 4.92 -1.71
N ARG A 64 -17.19 4.18 -2.05
CA ARG A 64 -18.54 4.48 -1.55
C ARG A 64 -18.68 4.34 -0.04
N LEU A 65 -17.92 3.44 0.60
CA LEU A 65 -17.93 3.31 2.07
C LEU A 65 -17.41 4.56 2.78
N THR A 66 -16.59 5.35 2.12
CA THR A 66 -16.04 6.62 2.63
C THR A 66 -16.79 7.82 2.09
N GLU A 67 -16.94 7.97 0.78
CA GLU A 67 -17.49 9.14 0.13
C GLU A 67 -18.99 9.36 0.40
N ASP A 68 -19.81 8.29 0.38
CA ASP A 68 -21.25 8.36 0.63
C ASP A 68 -21.59 8.89 2.05
N VAL A 69 -20.61 8.95 2.95
CA VAL A 69 -20.78 9.44 4.33
C VAL A 69 -20.04 10.74 4.60
N GLY A 70 -19.52 11.38 3.54
CA GLY A 70 -18.78 12.64 3.65
C GLY A 70 -17.33 12.45 4.14
N GLY A 71 -16.78 11.25 4.01
CA GLY A 71 -15.39 10.94 4.25
C GLY A 71 -14.57 10.95 2.95
N GLN A 72 -13.34 10.51 3.07
CA GLN A 72 -12.42 10.34 1.94
C GLN A 72 -11.48 9.17 2.19
N ASN A 73 -10.99 8.59 1.12
CA ASN A 73 -9.90 7.61 1.18
C ASN A 73 -8.78 7.99 0.21
N ASN A 74 -7.59 7.49 0.45
CA ASN A 74 -6.45 7.63 -0.44
C ASN A 74 -5.40 6.57 -0.12
N ALA A 75 -4.39 6.47 -0.98
CA ALA A 75 -3.19 5.67 -0.72
C ALA A 75 -1.95 6.34 -1.30
N PHE A 76 -0.78 5.89 -0.87
CA PHE A 76 0.47 6.22 -1.53
C PHE A 76 1.50 5.10 -1.35
N THR A 77 2.36 4.96 -2.33
CA THR A 77 3.53 4.08 -2.30
C THR A 77 4.80 4.90 -2.22
N ALA A 78 5.66 4.56 -1.27
CA ALA A 78 7.02 5.05 -1.16
C ALA A 78 8.03 3.91 -1.40
N GLN A 79 9.31 4.17 -1.21
CA GLN A 79 10.33 3.13 -1.37
C GLN A 79 10.21 2.00 -0.34
N ASP A 80 9.81 2.32 0.90
CA ASP A 80 9.79 1.38 2.03
C ASP A 80 8.40 0.90 2.44
N MET A 81 7.36 1.57 1.99
CA MET A 81 6.00 1.35 2.49
C MET A 81 4.94 1.68 1.45
N THR A 82 3.79 1.02 1.59
CA THR A 82 2.53 1.38 0.94
C THR A 82 1.50 1.64 2.04
N VAL A 83 0.83 2.77 1.98
CA VAL A 83 -0.10 3.24 3.02
C VAL A 83 -1.47 3.46 2.40
N TYR A 84 -2.48 2.92 3.06
CA TYR A 84 -3.88 3.18 2.78
C TYR A 84 -4.46 3.99 3.93
N GLN A 85 -5.24 4.99 3.63
CA GLN A 85 -5.77 5.93 4.62
C GLN A 85 -7.21 6.30 4.33
N ASP A 86 -8.03 6.26 5.37
CA ASP A 86 -9.44 6.59 5.34
C ASP A 86 -9.76 7.63 6.40
N GLU A 87 -10.58 8.60 6.08
CA GLU A 87 -11.12 9.57 7.02
C GLU A 87 -12.65 9.57 6.90
N VAL A 88 -13.32 9.27 8.00
CA VAL A 88 -14.78 9.20 8.03
C VAL A 88 -15.35 9.79 9.34
N PRO A 89 -16.64 10.16 9.39
CA PRO A 89 -17.31 10.39 10.66
C PRO A 89 -17.22 9.17 11.56
N SER A 90 -16.99 9.38 12.86
CA SER A 90 -16.63 8.34 13.84
C SER A 90 -17.64 7.19 13.94
N ASN A 91 -18.92 7.46 13.71
CA ASN A 91 -19.98 6.45 13.69
C ASN A 91 -19.85 5.43 12.53
N HIS A 92 -18.92 5.65 11.62
CA HIS A 92 -18.63 4.74 10.49
C HIS A 92 -17.34 3.94 10.67
N LEU A 93 -16.62 4.08 11.79
CA LEU A 93 -15.35 3.43 12.06
C LEU A 93 -15.41 1.90 11.91
N GLU A 94 -16.43 1.25 12.46
CA GLU A 94 -16.52 -0.22 12.42
C GLU A 94 -16.49 -0.76 10.99
N ARG A 95 -17.22 -0.14 10.07
CA ARG A 95 -17.29 -0.60 8.69
C ARG A 95 -15.96 -0.39 7.93
N ILE A 96 -15.21 0.67 8.24
CA ILE A 96 -13.89 0.89 7.66
C ILE A 96 -12.90 -0.17 8.16
N LEU A 97 -12.90 -0.48 9.44
CA LEU A 97 -12.07 -1.56 10.00
C LEU A 97 -12.39 -2.91 9.35
N TRP A 98 -13.68 -3.20 9.11
CA TRP A 98 -14.08 -4.40 8.38
C TRP A 98 -13.58 -4.38 6.94
N ALA A 99 -13.72 -3.27 6.23
CA ALA A 99 -13.31 -3.15 4.83
C ALA A 99 -11.80 -3.29 4.66
N GLU A 100 -11.01 -2.71 5.57
CA GLU A 100 -9.55 -2.85 5.60
C GLU A 100 -9.12 -4.30 5.86
N ALA A 101 -9.75 -4.99 6.80
CA ALA A 101 -9.49 -6.41 7.04
C ALA A 101 -9.90 -7.28 5.84
N GLU A 102 -11.00 -6.93 5.18
CA GLU A 102 -11.51 -7.62 4.00
C GLU A 102 -10.55 -7.51 2.82
N ARG A 103 -10.05 -6.30 2.50
CA ARG A 103 -9.10 -6.14 1.39
C ARG A 103 -7.72 -6.73 1.69
N MET A 104 -7.30 -6.78 2.96
CA MET A 104 -6.06 -7.46 3.34
C MET A 104 -6.08 -8.95 2.98
N VAL A 105 -7.24 -9.62 3.12
CA VAL A 105 -7.35 -11.08 3.02
C VAL A 105 -7.99 -11.55 1.72
N HIS A 106 -9.02 -10.83 1.25
CA HIS A 106 -9.96 -11.32 0.26
C HIS A 106 -9.94 -10.54 -1.05
N LEU A 107 -8.86 -9.80 -1.30
CA LEU A 107 -8.67 -9.10 -2.57
C LEU A 107 -8.84 -10.07 -3.75
N GLN A 108 -9.64 -9.68 -4.74
CA GLN A 108 -9.87 -10.42 -5.96
C GLN A 108 -9.47 -9.58 -7.17
N VAL A 109 -8.39 -9.98 -7.82
CA VAL A 109 -7.93 -9.37 -9.05
C VAL A 109 -8.06 -10.39 -10.18
N ASP A 110 -8.86 -10.08 -11.19
CA ASP A 110 -8.94 -10.84 -12.42
C ASP A 110 -8.08 -10.20 -13.53
N GLN A 111 -8.00 -10.87 -14.67
CA GLN A 111 -7.18 -10.40 -15.79
C GLN A 111 -7.65 -9.03 -16.31
N ALA A 112 -8.96 -8.79 -16.34
CA ALA A 112 -9.52 -7.56 -16.89
C ALA A 112 -9.22 -6.36 -15.98
N SER A 113 -9.43 -6.47 -14.67
CA SER A 113 -9.10 -5.43 -13.70
C SER A 113 -7.59 -5.18 -13.62
N PHE A 114 -6.76 -6.23 -13.68
CA PHE A 114 -5.31 -6.10 -13.74
C PHE A 114 -4.85 -5.31 -14.97
N GLU A 115 -5.35 -5.66 -16.18
CA GLU A 115 -4.99 -4.96 -17.41
C GLU A 115 -5.49 -3.51 -17.44
N SER A 116 -6.66 -3.26 -16.86
CA SER A 116 -7.21 -1.91 -16.73
C SER A 116 -6.31 -1.03 -15.86
N GLU A 117 -5.98 -1.49 -14.65
CA GLU A 117 -5.15 -0.71 -13.73
C GLU A 117 -3.73 -0.53 -14.24
N ARG A 118 -3.17 -1.54 -14.88
CA ARG A 118 -1.85 -1.40 -15.53
C ARG A 118 -1.85 -0.28 -16.57
N LYS A 119 -2.91 -0.13 -17.36
CA LYS A 119 -3.04 0.98 -18.34
C LYS A 119 -3.14 2.33 -17.63
N VAL A 120 -3.89 2.41 -16.54
CA VAL A 120 -4.00 3.62 -15.73
C VAL A 120 -2.63 4.05 -15.21
N VAL A 121 -1.86 3.13 -14.61
CA VAL A 121 -0.51 3.42 -14.09
C VAL A 121 0.47 3.80 -15.21
N VAL A 122 0.39 3.16 -16.37
CA VAL A 122 1.21 3.55 -17.54
C VAL A 122 0.86 4.97 -18.02
N GLU A 123 -0.42 5.33 -18.02
CA GLU A 123 -0.83 6.69 -18.40
C GLU A 123 -0.38 7.72 -17.36
N GLU A 124 -0.51 7.41 -16.08
CA GLU A 124 0.03 8.24 -14.99
C GLU A 124 1.55 8.45 -15.11
N LEU A 125 2.30 7.41 -15.46
CA LEU A 125 3.74 7.52 -15.75
C LEU A 125 4.00 8.52 -16.88
N ARG A 126 3.21 8.46 -17.96
CA ARG A 126 3.34 9.38 -19.08
C ARG A 126 3.03 10.82 -18.69
N GLU A 127 1.98 11.04 -17.94
CA GLU A 127 1.57 12.36 -17.51
C GLU A 127 2.55 12.97 -16.49
N ARG A 128 2.88 12.24 -15.42
CA ARG A 128 3.70 12.74 -14.31
C ARG A 128 5.20 12.79 -14.61
N VAL A 129 5.69 11.92 -15.50
CA VAL A 129 7.14 11.82 -15.79
C VAL A 129 7.48 12.37 -17.17
N LEU A 130 6.75 11.97 -18.23
CA LEU A 130 7.13 12.30 -19.59
C LEU A 130 6.61 13.66 -20.04
N ALA A 131 5.41 14.05 -19.61
CA ALA A 131 4.79 15.34 -19.96
C ALA A 131 5.19 16.46 -18.99
N ASP A 132 5.48 16.16 -17.71
CA ASP A 132 5.91 17.17 -16.74
C ASP A 132 7.36 17.63 -17.03
N PRO A 133 7.65 18.94 -17.06
CA PRO A 133 9.00 19.46 -17.33
C PRO A 133 10.07 18.96 -16.35
N TYR A 134 9.72 18.74 -15.09
CA TYR A 134 10.61 18.25 -14.02
C TYR A 134 10.46 16.77 -13.73
N GLY A 135 9.44 16.13 -14.27
CA GLY A 135 9.13 14.71 -14.00
C GLY A 135 10.30 13.79 -14.36
N ARG A 136 10.93 14.02 -15.52
CA ARG A 136 12.12 13.24 -15.94
C ARG A 136 13.31 13.43 -15.00
N LEU A 137 13.52 14.65 -14.50
CA LEU A 137 14.61 14.92 -13.55
C LEU A 137 14.41 14.14 -12.26
N PHE A 138 13.22 14.24 -11.64
CA PHE A 138 12.92 13.54 -10.40
C PHE A 138 12.89 12.03 -10.58
N ASN A 139 12.49 11.54 -11.74
CA ASN A 139 12.48 10.10 -12.04
C ASN A 139 13.90 9.54 -12.25
N ALA A 140 14.83 10.33 -12.81
CA ALA A 140 16.22 9.94 -13.01
C ALA A 140 17.10 10.07 -11.75
N LEU A 141 16.71 10.94 -10.82
CA LEU A 141 17.51 11.23 -9.61
C LEU A 141 17.87 9.98 -8.79
N PRO A 142 16.96 9.03 -8.53
CA PRO A 142 17.30 7.79 -7.84
C PRO A 142 18.42 6.98 -8.52
N GLU A 143 18.41 6.86 -9.84
CA GLU A 143 19.45 6.15 -10.59
C GLU A 143 20.82 6.82 -10.46
N LEU A 144 20.85 8.14 -10.33
CA LEU A 144 22.08 8.89 -10.08
C LEU A 144 22.58 8.75 -8.65
N CYS A 145 21.64 8.57 -7.70
CA CYS A 145 21.96 8.47 -6.27
C CYS A 145 22.41 7.08 -5.84
N PHE A 146 21.91 6.03 -6.48
CA PHE A 146 22.14 4.64 -6.09
C PHE A 146 22.68 3.80 -7.25
N GLU A 147 23.73 3.00 -6.98
CA GLU A 147 24.29 2.08 -7.97
C GLU A 147 23.71 0.67 -7.84
N ARG A 148 23.57 0.17 -6.62
CA ARG A 148 23.16 -1.21 -6.31
C ARG A 148 21.86 -1.29 -5.56
N HIS A 149 21.68 -0.43 -4.55
CA HIS A 149 20.47 -0.50 -3.70
C HIS A 149 19.21 -0.34 -4.57
N PRO A 150 18.16 -1.12 -4.34
CA PRO A 150 16.89 -1.02 -5.08
C PRO A 150 16.24 0.37 -5.09
N TYR A 151 16.63 1.27 -4.22
CA TYR A 151 16.22 2.68 -4.25
C TYR A 151 16.55 3.40 -5.55
N LYS A 152 17.45 2.86 -6.36
CA LYS A 152 17.72 3.39 -7.71
C LYS A 152 16.52 3.33 -8.64
N ARG A 153 15.55 2.47 -8.36
CA ARG A 153 14.34 2.33 -9.18
C ARG A 153 13.30 3.35 -8.75
N PRO A 154 12.73 4.13 -9.69
CA PRO A 154 11.63 5.02 -9.36
C PRO A 154 10.39 4.22 -8.95
N VAL A 155 9.63 4.71 -7.96
CA VAL A 155 8.44 4.04 -7.43
C VAL A 155 7.37 3.83 -8.50
N ILE A 156 7.22 4.80 -9.42
CA ILE A 156 6.27 4.68 -10.53
C ILE A 156 6.71 3.64 -11.58
N GLY A 157 7.99 3.26 -11.57
CA GLY A 157 8.56 2.24 -12.43
C GLY A 157 8.86 2.68 -13.85
N SER A 158 8.88 1.69 -14.75
CA SER A 158 9.05 1.89 -16.19
C SER A 158 7.92 1.23 -16.98
N GLU A 159 7.59 1.78 -18.15
CA GLU A 159 6.55 1.19 -19.00
C GLU A 159 6.86 -0.25 -19.42
N ALA A 160 8.15 -0.55 -19.65
CA ALA A 160 8.60 -1.90 -20.02
C ALA A 160 8.33 -2.91 -18.88
N ASP A 161 8.68 -2.56 -17.65
CA ASP A 161 8.49 -3.43 -16.49
C ASP A 161 7.01 -3.58 -16.10
N LEU A 162 6.23 -2.49 -16.17
CA LEU A 162 4.79 -2.54 -15.97
C LEU A 162 4.10 -3.47 -16.99
N ASN A 163 4.49 -3.38 -18.26
CA ASN A 163 3.95 -4.26 -19.30
C ASN A 163 4.41 -5.71 -19.18
N ALA A 164 5.56 -5.97 -18.55
CA ALA A 164 6.05 -7.31 -18.27
C ALA A 164 5.36 -7.96 -17.04
N ALA A 165 4.66 -7.19 -16.20
CA ALA A 165 3.95 -7.70 -15.03
C ALA A 165 2.83 -8.66 -15.41
N THR A 166 2.61 -9.69 -14.58
CA THR A 166 1.61 -10.73 -14.78
C THR A 166 0.66 -10.85 -13.59
N LEU A 167 -0.52 -11.42 -13.81
CA LEU A 167 -1.47 -11.69 -12.73
C LEU A 167 -0.90 -12.66 -11.67
N ASP A 168 0.01 -13.55 -12.05
CA ASP A 168 0.68 -14.44 -11.09
C ASP A 168 1.70 -13.67 -10.23
N ASP A 169 2.33 -12.62 -10.77
CA ASP A 169 3.15 -11.71 -9.96
C ASP A 169 2.29 -10.99 -8.91
N VAL A 170 1.08 -10.54 -9.29
CA VAL A 170 0.11 -9.92 -8.37
C VAL A 170 -0.23 -10.85 -7.22
N ARG A 171 -0.59 -12.10 -7.51
CA ARG A 171 -0.96 -13.10 -6.48
C ARG A 171 0.20 -13.40 -5.53
N ARG A 172 1.41 -13.54 -6.07
CA ARG A 172 2.62 -13.77 -5.24
C ARG A 172 2.94 -12.57 -4.37
N PHE A 173 2.84 -11.37 -4.90
CA PHE A 173 3.14 -10.14 -4.18
C PHE A 173 2.17 -9.93 -3.01
N HIS A 174 0.86 -10.11 -3.26
CA HIS A 174 -0.16 -10.08 -2.21
C HIS A 174 0.16 -11.08 -1.09
N ALA A 175 0.31 -12.36 -1.44
CA ALA A 175 0.57 -13.42 -0.48
C ALA A 175 1.86 -13.20 0.32
N THR A 176 2.85 -12.50 -0.25
CA THR A 176 4.15 -12.26 0.38
C THR A 176 4.10 -11.10 1.35
N TYR A 177 3.48 -10.00 0.98
CA TYR A 177 3.64 -8.71 1.68
C TYR A 177 2.38 -8.19 2.35
N TYR A 178 1.18 -8.51 1.83
CA TYR A 178 -0.10 -8.01 2.36
C TYR A 178 -0.64 -8.97 3.42
N ARG A 179 -0.02 -8.91 4.60
CA ARG A 179 -0.24 -9.84 5.70
C ARG A 179 -0.14 -9.11 7.04
N PRO A 180 -0.84 -9.59 8.10
CA PRO A 180 -0.94 -8.86 9.36
C PRO A 180 0.42 -8.63 10.04
N ASP A 181 1.34 -9.58 9.98
CA ASP A 181 2.68 -9.46 10.57
C ASP A 181 3.65 -8.56 9.77
N ASN A 182 3.18 -8.02 8.63
CA ASN A 182 3.87 -7.00 7.83
C ASN A 182 3.17 -5.64 7.87
N ALA A 183 2.14 -5.49 8.68
CA ALA A 183 1.30 -4.31 8.70
C ALA A 183 1.28 -3.62 10.07
N VAL A 184 0.99 -2.32 10.05
CA VAL A 184 0.65 -1.51 11.21
C VAL A 184 -0.71 -0.87 10.95
N LEU A 185 -1.68 -1.11 11.81
CA LEU A 185 -2.97 -0.43 11.83
C LEU A 185 -2.88 0.78 12.77
N ILE A 186 -3.18 1.96 12.27
CA ILE A 186 -3.19 3.20 13.04
C ILE A 186 -4.60 3.76 13.03
N VAL A 187 -5.15 4.06 14.21
CA VAL A 187 -6.48 4.67 14.37
C VAL A 187 -6.38 5.90 15.25
N VAL A 188 -6.74 7.05 14.70
CA VAL A 188 -6.70 8.34 15.42
C VAL A 188 -8.03 9.04 15.24
N GLY A 189 -8.66 9.49 16.31
CA GLY A 189 -9.92 10.23 16.23
C GLY A 189 -10.86 9.96 17.39
N ASP A 190 -12.15 10.17 17.14
CA ASP A 190 -13.20 10.07 18.14
C ASP A 190 -13.75 8.65 18.18
N PHE A 191 -13.40 7.88 19.20
CA PHE A 191 -13.87 6.52 19.42
C PHE A 191 -13.73 6.09 20.88
N ASP A 192 -14.56 5.14 21.29
CA ASP A 192 -14.36 4.41 22.54
C ASP A 192 -13.24 3.37 22.41
N PRO A 193 -12.21 3.41 23.25
CA PRO A 193 -11.07 2.48 23.12
C PRO A 193 -11.42 1.00 23.33
N ALA A 194 -12.41 0.67 24.17
CA ALA A 194 -12.80 -0.72 24.40
C ALA A 194 -13.61 -1.26 23.20
N GLN A 195 -14.45 -0.42 22.62
CA GLN A 195 -15.21 -0.75 21.42
C GLN A 195 -14.25 -0.95 20.21
N LEU A 196 -13.27 -0.06 20.03
CA LEU A 196 -12.23 -0.20 19.00
C LEU A 196 -11.48 -1.52 19.15
N ASP A 197 -11.02 -1.85 20.36
CA ASP A 197 -10.31 -3.10 20.63
C ASP A 197 -11.17 -4.32 20.24
N GLY A 198 -12.46 -4.30 20.56
CA GLY A 198 -13.42 -5.38 20.21
C GLY A 198 -13.59 -5.55 18.68
N TRP A 199 -13.69 -4.46 17.94
CA TRP A 199 -13.77 -4.50 16.46
C TRP A 199 -12.49 -5.01 15.83
N ILE A 200 -11.34 -4.54 16.30
CA ILE A 200 -10.03 -4.99 15.80
C ILE A 200 -9.86 -6.49 16.05
N ASP A 201 -10.16 -6.97 17.25
CA ASP A 201 -10.09 -8.40 17.58
C ASP A 201 -11.04 -9.24 16.73
N ARG A 202 -12.21 -8.71 16.42
CA ARG A 202 -13.22 -9.38 15.59
C ARG A 202 -12.81 -9.49 14.14
N TYR A 203 -12.27 -8.43 13.53
CA TYR A 203 -12.01 -8.38 12.08
C TYR A 203 -10.59 -8.76 11.71
N PHE A 204 -9.60 -8.34 12.48
CA PHE A 204 -8.20 -8.63 12.21
C PHE A 204 -7.66 -9.83 13.00
N GLY A 205 -8.23 -10.14 14.15
CA GLY A 205 -7.78 -11.28 14.96
C GLY A 205 -7.80 -12.62 14.23
N PRO A 206 -8.83 -12.97 13.47
CA PRO A 206 -8.90 -14.22 12.71
C PRO A 206 -7.96 -14.28 11.49
N VAL A 207 -7.42 -13.15 11.04
CA VAL A 207 -6.54 -13.09 9.86
C VAL A 207 -5.25 -13.86 10.16
N LYS A 208 -4.96 -14.87 9.34
CA LYS A 208 -3.77 -15.70 9.51
C LYS A 208 -2.58 -15.08 8.78
N ALA A 209 -1.45 -14.95 9.47
CA ALA A 209 -0.19 -14.68 8.81
C ALA A 209 0.25 -15.94 8.04
N PRO A 210 0.56 -15.86 6.74
CA PRO A 210 1.12 -16.97 5.99
C PRO A 210 2.43 -17.48 6.62
N ALA A 211 2.71 -18.77 6.48
CA ALA A 211 3.98 -19.33 6.92
C ALA A 211 5.15 -18.83 6.07
N GLY A 212 6.33 -18.72 6.66
CA GLY A 212 7.57 -18.33 6.00
C GLY A 212 7.98 -16.87 6.22
N PRO A 213 9.27 -16.57 5.99
CA PRO A 213 9.83 -15.24 6.18
C PRO A 213 9.33 -14.28 5.10
N ILE A 214 9.20 -13.02 5.46
CA ILE A 214 8.96 -11.94 4.51
C ILE A 214 10.32 -11.57 3.92
N PRO A 215 10.52 -11.61 2.59
CA PRO A 215 11.75 -11.14 1.97
C PRO A 215 12.06 -9.69 2.35
N ARG A 216 13.34 -9.42 2.60
CA ARG A 216 13.82 -8.06 2.92
C ARG A 216 15.02 -7.73 2.07
N VAL A 217 15.08 -6.50 1.61
CA VAL A 217 16.27 -5.97 0.95
C VAL A 217 17.40 -5.90 1.96
N THR A 218 18.49 -6.60 1.68
CA THR A 218 19.72 -6.63 2.49
C THR A 218 20.90 -6.01 1.77
N GLU A 219 20.73 -5.67 0.51
CA GLU A 219 21.77 -5.03 -0.29
C GLU A 219 22.11 -3.65 0.29
N ARG A 220 23.40 -3.36 0.37
CA ARG A 220 23.91 -2.06 0.83
C ARG A 220 24.49 -1.29 -0.32
N GLU A 221 24.22 -0.01 -0.34
CA GLU A 221 24.86 0.89 -1.28
C GLU A 221 26.34 1.01 -0.95
N PRO A 222 27.25 0.85 -1.92
CA PRO A 222 28.67 1.08 -1.70
C PRO A 222 28.96 2.56 -1.44
N ALA A 223 30.05 2.83 -0.72
CA ALA A 223 30.52 4.20 -0.55
C ALA A 223 30.89 4.77 -1.93
N ARG A 224 30.38 5.94 -2.23
CA ARG A 224 30.67 6.62 -3.48
C ARG A 224 32.11 7.15 -3.49
N THR A 225 32.88 6.84 -4.53
CA THR A 225 34.28 7.27 -4.68
C THR A 225 34.45 8.35 -5.75
N GLN A 226 33.40 8.63 -6.52
CA GLN A 226 33.39 9.63 -7.59
C GLN A 226 32.08 10.40 -7.59
N ASP A 227 32.11 11.64 -8.09
CA ASP A 227 30.87 12.42 -8.26
C ASP A 227 29.98 11.79 -9.33
N ALA A 228 28.68 11.77 -9.07
CA ALA A 228 27.71 11.42 -10.11
C ALA A 228 27.57 12.60 -11.08
N ARG A 229 27.74 12.31 -12.36
CA ARG A 229 27.46 13.26 -13.44
C ARG A 229 26.58 12.60 -14.48
N GLN A 230 25.55 13.33 -14.91
CA GLN A 230 24.76 12.99 -16.08
C GLN A 230 24.68 14.26 -16.93
N GLU A 231 25.04 14.17 -18.20
CA GLU A 231 24.88 15.23 -19.19
C GLU A 231 23.54 15.09 -19.93
#